data_a1a63d2fd7ba64594c37e6e866fafc06
#
_entry.id   a1a63d2fd7ba64594c37e6e866fafc06
#
_cell.length_a   1.000
_cell.length_b   1.000
_cell.length_c   1.000
_cell.angle_alpha   90.00
_cell.angle_beta   90.00
_cell.angle_gamma   90.00
#
_symmetry.space_group_name_H-M   'P 1'
#
loop_
_entity.id
_entity.type
_entity.pdbx_description
1 polymer ?
#
loop_
_entity_poly.entity_id
_entity_poly.type
_entity_poly.pdbx_seq_one_letter_code
_entity_poly.pdbx_strand_id
1 'polypeptide(L)'
;LLCEGFYVREKDRGADHWTYDDAVWHIKPQYEQTSGQTVVNVPLAPTNTPLEATVMNYQLAIYPTTKMKGANGIYYEDSETAVEKMTFTNTYTYDAEVIPPAATITANTTDTQGKPLTGASFVLTDSRGREAYTATSNANGIVRFSDVSNGTYTLLEKSAPKGYVASDETYTLTVSDSRITMNGKDYAPVTFVNRKAAELNRTDHLAFLSGYANGTFEPDRNMTRAEVTTMFARLLTEKMAADQTYSNTFSDVAKSHWAANYIGYMQQFGIVTGYEDGSFRPDAPVTRAEFAAIASRFERLTEGTKSFSDVPGSHWAAKYINFAATRGWVNGYADGTFRPNNSITRAEVAAVTCRLLERNADQSYIRSHLSELRAFTDVSESHWAYWYTMEAAN
;
A
#
# COMPACT_ATOMS: atom_id res chain seq x y z
N LEU A 1 -16.80 12.47 26.43
CA LEU A 1 -16.56 11.05 26.10
C LEU A 1 -17.53 10.09 26.82
N LEU A 2 -18.72 10.52 27.18
CA LEU A 2 -19.75 9.72 27.86
C LEU A 2 -21.12 9.81 27.15
N CYS A 3 -21.14 10.11 25.84
CA CYS A 3 -22.38 10.45 25.15
C CYS A 3 -23.13 9.27 24.50
N GLU A 4 -22.52 8.08 24.39
CA GLU A 4 -23.11 6.99 23.60
C GLU A 4 -23.75 5.85 24.42
N GLY A 5 -23.55 5.81 25.74
CA GLY A 5 -24.08 4.74 26.58
C GLY A 5 -23.29 3.42 26.46
N PHE A 6 -23.81 2.34 27.03
CA PHE A 6 -23.22 1.00 26.97
C PHE A 6 -24.31 -0.07 26.85
N TYR A 7 -23.94 -1.19 26.20
CA TYR A 7 -24.86 -2.32 26.02
C TYR A 7 -24.65 -3.38 27.11
N VAL A 8 -25.74 -3.92 27.62
CA VAL A 8 -25.76 -5.00 28.63
C VAL A 8 -26.47 -6.21 28.01
N ARG A 9 -25.85 -7.36 28.07
CA ARG A 9 -26.46 -8.63 27.65
C ARG A 9 -26.14 -9.74 28.68
N GLU A 10 -26.97 -10.75 28.68
CA GLU A 10 -26.69 -11.96 29.40
C GLU A 10 -25.59 -12.80 28.71
N LYS A 11 -24.68 -13.38 29.50
CA LYS A 11 -23.61 -14.25 28.98
C LYS A 11 -24.00 -15.72 29.21
N ASP A 12 -24.20 -16.45 28.11
CA ASP A 12 -24.39 -17.90 28.17
C ASP A 12 -23.11 -18.60 28.67
N ARG A 13 -23.21 -19.34 29.79
CA ARG A 13 -22.10 -20.12 30.35
C ARG A 13 -22.22 -21.62 30.10
N GLY A 14 -23.17 -22.06 29.26
CA GLY A 14 -23.32 -23.46 28.87
C GLY A 14 -23.72 -24.41 29.98
N ALA A 15 -24.43 -23.92 31.00
CA ALA A 15 -24.98 -24.80 32.05
C ALA A 15 -26.23 -25.50 31.53
N ASP A 16 -26.26 -26.82 31.60
CA ASP A 16 -27.41 -27.65 31.21
C ASP A 16 -28.68 -27.21 31.96
N HIS A 17 -29.78 -27.04 31.20
CA HIS A 17 -31.13 -26.69 31.65
C HIS A 17 -31.48 -25.22 31.79
N TRP A 18 -30.72 -24.28 31.27
CA TRP A 18 -31.09 -22.86 31.28
C TRP A 18 -31.36 -22.35 29.88
N THR A 19 -32.52 -21.72 29.68
CA THR A 19 -32.80 -20.93 28.50
C THR A 19 -32.33 -19.50 28.78
N TYR A 20 -31.29 -19.08 28.12
CA TYR A 20 -30.78 -17.72 28.26
C TYR A 20 -31.59 -16.75 27.38
N ASP A 21 -31.87 -15.58 27.96
CA ASP A 21 -32.47 -14.49 27.23
C ASP A 21 -31.40 -13.88 26.29
N ASP A 22 -31.70 -13.75 25.03
CA ASP A 22 -30.80 -13.10 24.03
C ASP A 22 -31.02 -11.59 23.96
N ALA A 23 -31.77 -11.04 24.93
CA ALA A 23 -32.03 -9.60 25.06
C ALA A 23 -30.71 -8.81 25.25
N VAL A 24 -30.61 -7.73 24.54
CA VAL A 24 -29.55 -6.73 24.69
C VAL A 24 -30.20 -5.41 25.08
N TRP A 25 -29.64 -4.79 26.09
CA TRP A 25 -30.16 -3.51 26.62
C TRP A 25 -29.15 -2.42 26.37
N HIS A 26 -29.61 -1.25 25.92
CA HIS A 26 -28.77 -0.07 25.75
C HIS A 26 -29.06 0.91 26.90
N ILE A 27 -28.06 1.23 27.68
CA ILE A 27 -28.14 2.18 28.78
C ILE A 27 -27.52 3.50 28.34
N LYS A 28 -28.35 4.54 28.23
CA LYS A 28 -27.92 5.89 27.86
C LYS A 28 -28.05 6.85 29.04
N PRO A 29 -27.05 7.72 29.28
CA PRO A 29 -27.24 8.83 30.20
C PRO A 29 -28.22 9.84 29.61
N GLN A 30 -29.26 10.16 30.33
CA GLN A 30 -30.18 11.30 30.02
C GLN A 30 -29.77 12.52 30.84
N TYR A 31 -29.55 13.61 30.15
CA TYR A 31 -29.26 14.90 30.77
C TYR A 31 -30.55 15.72 30.86
N GLU A 32 -31.04 15.96 32.04
CA GLU A 32 -31.91 17.12 32.25
C GLU A 32 -31.01 18.33 32.51
N GLN A 33 -31.19 19.35 31.66
CA GLN A 33 -30.46 20.62 31.77
C GLN A 33 -30.96 21.41 32.94
N THR A 34 -30.49 21.11 34.16
CA THR A 34 -30.61 22.03 35.30
C THR A 34 -29.22 22.55 35.63
N SER A 35 -29.10 23.85 35.68
CA SER A 35 -27.91 24.66 35.91
C SER A 35 -27.13 24.18 37.17
N GLY A 36 -26.07 23.44 36.96
CA GLY A 36 -25.12 23.02 38.03
C GLY A 36 -24.12 22.01 37.50
N GLN A 37 -22.81 22.31 37.64
CA GLN A 37 -21.74 21.37 37.31
C GLN A 37 -21.87 20.11 38.15
N THR A 38 -21.91 18.96 37.48
CA THR A 38 -21.93 17.67 38.17
C THR A 38 -20.84 16.76 37.61
N VAL A 39 -19.93 16.36 38.48
CA VAL A 39 -18.83 15.43 38.15
C VAL A 39 -19.31 14.02 38.45
N VAL A 40 -19.32 13.14 37.42
CA VAL A 40 -19.66 11.72 37.60
C VAL A 40 -18.37 10.93 37.79
N ASN A 41 -18.20 10.39 38.98
CA ASN A 41 -17.22 9.34 39.23
C ASN A 41 -17.95 7.99 39.14
N VAL A 42 -17.77 7.26 38.04
CA VAL A 42 -18.16 5.86 37.96
C VAL A 42 -16.93 5.02 38.33
N PRO A 43 -16.91 4.34 39.49
CA PRO A 43 -15.81 3.46 39.81
C PRO A 43 -15.90 2.22 38.91
N LEU A 44 -14.96 2.08 37.99
CA LEU A 44 -14.67 0.84 37.27
C LEU A 44 -13.87 -0.06 38.24
N ALA A 45 -14.54 -0.91 38.97
CA ALA A 45 -13.86 -1.93 39.79
C ALA A 45 -14.02 -3.31 39.14
N PRO A 46 -12.94 -4.05 38.90
CA PRO A 46 -12.99 -5.44 38.50
C PRO A 46 -13.13 -6.34 39.71
N THR A 47 -14.28 -6.37 40.32
CA THR A 47 -14.56 -7.33 41.41
C THR A 47 -15.98 -7.83 41.29
N ASN A 48 -16.16 -9.14 41.53
CA ASN A 48 -17.40 -9.92 41.54
C ASN A 48 -18.40 -9.44 42.62
N THR A 49 -18.76 -8.20 42.62
CA THR A 49 -19.81 -7.64 43.49
C THR A 49 -21.04 -7.31 42.63
N PRO A 50 -22.25 -7.66 43.08
CA PRO A 50 -23.49 -7.25 42.41
C PRO A 50 -23.47 -5.74 42.24
N LEU A 51 -23.80 -5.26 41.07
CA LEU A 51 -23.93 -3.82 40.79
C LEU A 51 -25.19 -3.31 41.51
N GLU A 52 -25.08 -2.94 42.78
CA GLU A 52 -26.03 -2.01 43.38
C GLU A 52 -25.62 -0.61 42.91
N ALA A 53 -26.17 -0.18 41.78
CA ALA A 53 -26.02 1.18 41.33
C ALA A 53 -26.91 2.09 42.19
N THR A 54 -26.35 2.62 43.27
CA THR A 54 -26.98 3.76 43.94
C THR A 54 -26.71 4.99 43.09
N VAL A 55 -27.65 5.28 42.19
CA VAL A 55 -27.55 6.47 41.32
C VAL A 55 -28.06 7.66 42.15
N MET A 56 -27.14 8.45 42.66
CA MET A 56 -27.47 9.74 43.21
C MET A 56 -27.50 10.77 42.06
N ASN A 57 -28.67 11.21 41.70
CA ASN A 57 -28.99 12.38 40.82
C ASN A 57 -28.73 12.25 39.32
N TYR A 58 -28.76 11.05 38.75
CA TYR A 58 -28.76 10.86 37.28
C TYR A 58 -29.91 9.93 36.89
N GLN A 59 -30.62 10.31 35.82
CA GLN A 59 -31.55 9.41 35.16
C GLN A 59 -30.76 8.65 34.07
N LEU A 60 -30.70 7.33 34.22
CA LEU A 60 -30.25 6.44 33.16
C LEU A 60 -31.51 5.97 32.44
N ALA A 61 -31.57 6.23 31.14
CA ALA A 61 -32.62 5.65 30.31
C ALA A 61 -32.18 4.27 29.83
N ILE A 62 -33.03 3.29 30.05
CA ILE A 62 -32.78 1.88 29.69
C ILE A 62 -33.68 1.57 28.50
N TYR A 63 -33.07 1.20 27.38
CA TYR A 63 -33.80 0.85 26.18
C TYR A 63 -33.68 -0.64 25.90
N PRO A 64 -34.82 -1.37 25.78
CA PRO A 64 -34.80 -2.66 25.15
C PRO A 64 -34.29 -2.53 23.72
N THR A 65 -33.47 -3.44 23.26
CA THR A 65 -32.97 -3.41 21.90
C THR A 65 -33.51 -4.57 21.08
N THR A 66 -33.75 -4.32 19.78
CA THR A 66 -34.10 -5.37 18.83
C THR A 66 -32.86 -5.73 18.00
N LYS A 67 -32.57 -7.04 17.96
CA LYS A 67 -31.49 -7.58 17.15
C LYS A 67 -31.88 -7.55 15.67
N MET A 68 -31.12 -6.78 14.88
CA MET A 68 -31.35 -6.60 13.45
C MET A 68 -30.20 -7.23 12.65
N LYS A 69 -30.49 -7.72 11.47
CA LYS A 69 -29.51 -8.26 10.54
C LYS A 69 -29.42 -7.37 9.32
N GLY A 70 -28.33 -6.65 9.17
CA GLY A 70 -28.04 -5.79 8.02
C GLY A 70 -27.02 -6.41 7.07
N ALA A 71 -26.72 -5.71 5.98
CA ALA A 71 -25.73 -6.13 4.98
C ALA A 71 -24.31 -6.28 5.55
N ASN A 72 -24.00 -5.56 6.63
CA ASN A 72 -22.67 -5.53 7.28
C ASN A 72 -22.60 -6.31 8.59
N GLY A 73 -23.62 -7.11 8.92
CA GLY A 73 -23.65 -7.91 10.14
C GLY A 73 -24.88 -7.70 11.00
N ILE A 74 -24.75 -8.03 12.29
CA ILE A 74 -25.81 -7.87 13.30
C ILE A 74 -25.62 -6.52 13.99
N TYR A 75 -26.68 -5.74 14.12
CA TYR A 75 -26.73 -4.53 14.93
C TYR A 75 -27.97 -4.55 15.84
N TYR A 76 -28.00 -3.66 16.84
CA TYR A 76 -29.09 -3.55 17.78
C TYR A 76 -29.72 -2.19 17.64
N GLU A 77 -31.06 -2.18 17.50
CA GLU A 77 -31.85 -0.97 17.39
C GLU A 77 -32.60 -0.74 18.69
N ASP A 78 -32.50 0.45 19.28
CA ASP A 78 -33.19 0.80 20.50
C ASP A 78 -34.70 0.89 20.28
N SER A 79 -35.48 0.49 21.28
CA SER A 79 -36.90 0.79 21.26
C SER A 79 -37.16 2.32 21.39
N GLU A 80 -38.29 2.81 20.87
CA GLU A 80 -38.66 4.24 20.94
C GLU A 80 -38.92 4.73 22.38
N THR A 81 -39.16 3.79 23.32
CA THR A 81 -39.49 4.11 24.71
C THR A 81 -38.51 3.48 25.70
N ALA A 82 -37.97 4.30 26.57
CA ALA A 82 -37.20 3.84 27.71
C ALA A 82 -38.10 3.14 28.75
N VAL A 83 -37.57 2.15 29.43
CA VAL A 83 -38.23 1.46 30.54
C VAL A 83 -37.71 2.00 31.87
N GLU A 84 -38.62 2.10 32.88
CA GLU A 84 -38.31 2.67 34.20
C GLU A 84 -37.43 1.74 35.04
N LYS A 85 -37.41 0.44 34.76
CA LYS A 85 -36.72 -0.56 35.63
C LYS A 85 -36.32 -1.80 34.84
N MET A 86 -35.06 -2.18 34.95
CA MET A 86 -34.62 -3.54 34.67
C MET A 86 -34.92 -4.42 35.91
N THR A 87 -35.77 -5.42 35.75
CA THR A 87 -36.00 -6.39 36.81
C THR A 87 -35.40 -7.72 36.38
N PHE A 88 -34.30 -8.10 37.01
CA PHE A 88 -33.75 -9.44 36.89
C PHE A 88 -34.34 -10.29 37.99
N THR A 89 -35.05 -11.34 37.63
CA THR A 89 -35.84 -12.14 38.59
C THR A 89 -35.04 -13.21 39.28
N ASN A 90 -33.76 -13.39 38.97
CA ASN A 90 -32.92 -14.42 39.57
C ASN A 90 -31.58 -13.88 40.06
N THR A 91 -31.07 -14.47 41.13
CA THR A 91 -29.76 -14.16 41.70
C THR A 91 -28.66 -14.75 40.82
N TYR A 92 -28.15 -13.97 39.89
CA TYR A 92 -27.05 -14.38 39.04
C TYR A 92 -25.81 -13.56 39.31
N THR A 93 -24.65 -14.23 39.32
CA THR A 93 -23.37 -13.56 39.29
C THR A 93 -23.10 -13.21 37.81
N TYR A 94 -23.22 -11.94 37.44
CA TYR A 94 -22.91 -11.48 36.10
C TYR A 94 -21.46 -11.11 36.02
N ASP A 95 -20.75 -11.74 35.09
CA ASP A 95 -19.61 -11.06 34.47
C ASP A 95 -20.20 -10.15 33.40
N ALA A 96 -20.43 -8.91 33.73
CA ALA A 96 -20.74 -7.92 32.71
C ALA A 96 -19.54 -7.87 31.77
N GLU A 97 -19.71 -8.41 30.57
CA GLU A 97 -18.73 -8.18 29.51
C GLU A 97 -18.88 -6.71 29.13
N VAL A 98 -18.08 -5.84 29.75
CA VAL A 98 -17.93 -4.48 29.27
C VAL A 98 -17.38 -4.62 27.86
N ILE A 99 -18.21 -4.43 26.86
CA ILE A 99 -17.71 -4.27 25.49
C ILE A 99 -16.92 -2.97 25.50
N PRO A 100 -15.60 -3.01 25.48
CA PRO A 100 -14.81 -1.79 25.52
C PRO A 100 -15.24 -0.90 24.37
N PRO A 101 -15.28 0.42 24.54
CA PRO A 101 -15.59 1.33 23.46
C PRO A 101 -14.64 1.01 22.31
N ALA A 102 -15.21 0.74 21.17
CA ALA A 102 -14.45 0.30 20.00
C ALA A 102 -13.49 1.40 19.57
N ALA A 103 -12.28 1.01 19.23
CA ALA A 103 -11.26 1.97 18.81
C ALA A 103 -11.56 2.53 17.42
N THR A 104 -11.19 3.78 17.22
CA THR A 104 -11.17 4.39 15.89
C THR A 104 -9.73 4.54 15.41
N ILE A 105 -9.37 3.86 14.32
CA ILE A 105 -8.08 4.00 13.68
C ILE A 105 -8.21 4.97 12.50
N THR A 106 -7.34 5.98 12.45
CA THR A 106 -7.29 6.94 11.33
C THR A 106 -5.92 6.94 10.70
N ALA A 107 -5.85 7.06 9.38
CA ALA A 107 -4.64 7.25 8.61
C ALA A 107 -4.86 8.34 7.56
N ASN A 108 -3.79 8.80 6.92
CA ASN A 108 -3.86 9.77 5.84
C ASN A 108 -3.28 9.18 4.56
N THR A 109 -3.74 9.67 3.42
CA THR A 109 -3.13 9.37 2.12
C THR A 109 -2.96 10.65 1.31
N THR A 110 -1.77 10.80 0.74
CA THR A 110 -1.39 11.97 -0.08
C THR A 110 -0.60 11.50 -1.29
N ASP A 111 -0.46 12.38 -2.28
CA ASP A 111 0.57 12.19 -3.30
C ASP A 111 1.97 12.63 -2.80
N THR A 112 2.98 12.50 -3.66
CA THR A 112 4.37 12.88 -3.37
C THR A 112 4.57 14.39 -3.16
N GLN A 113 3.56 15.21 -3.45
CA GLN A 113 3.54 16.66 -3.24
C GLN A 113 2.75 17.06 -1.99
N GLY A 114 2.25 16.06 -1.23
CA GLY A 114 1.44 16.28 -0.03
C GLY A 114 -0.04 16.58 -0.31
N LYS A 115 -0.50 16.48 -1.57
CA LYS A 115 -1.91 16.69 -1.91
C LYS A 115 -2.74 15.51 -1.43
N PRO A 116 -3.84 15.73 -0.67
CA PRO A 116 -4.74 14.68 -0.24
C PRO A 116 -5.33 13.88 -1.40
N LEU A 117 -5.45 12.56 -1.24
CA LEU A 117 -6.02 11.67 -2.24
C LEU A 117 -7.34 11.06 -1.77
N THR A 118 -8.38 11.20 -2.60
CA THR A 118 -9.71 10.65 -2.38
C THR A 118 -9.86 9.30 -3.07
N GLY A 119 -10.54 8.34 -2.41
CA GLY A 119 -10.92 7.08 -3.04
C GLY A 119 -9.85 5.98 -2.96
N ALA A 120 -8.78 6.18 -2.21
CA ALA A 120 -7.84 5.11 -1.87
C ALA A 120 -8.52 4.11 -0.93
N SER A 121 -8.38 2.81 -1.18
CA SER A 121 -8.93 1.74 -0.35
C SER A 121 -7.88 1.19 0.60
N PHE A 122 -8.27 1.03 1.86
CA PHE A 122 -7.42 0.54 2.94
C PHE A 122 -8.04 -0.66 3.62
N VAL A 123 -7.20 -1.47 4.21
CA VAL A 123 -7.62 -2.67 4.96
C VAL A 123 -6.81 -2.81 6.24
N LEU A 124 -7.49 -3.29 7.29
CA LEU A 124 -6.86 -3.88 8.46
C LEU A 124 -6.96 -5.40 8.33
N THR A 125 -5.83 -6.09 8.29
CA THR A 125 -5.79 -7.54 8.31
C THR A 125 -5.48 -8.03 9.71
N ASP A 126 -6.15 -9.11 10.14
CA ASP A 126 -5.90 -9.75 11.43
C ASP A 126 -4.58 -10.54 11.46
N SER A 127 -4.21 -11.08 12.61
CA SER A 127 -2.98 -11.88 12.79
C SER A 127 -2.93 -13.17 11.92
N ARG A 128 -4.04 -13.55 11.30
CA ARG A 128 -4.14 -14.68 10.35
C ARG A 128 -4.12 -14.23 8.90
N GLY A 129 -3.91 -12.92 8.63
CA GLY A 129 -3.90 -12.35 7.30
C GLY A 129 -5.27 -12.17 6.65
N ARG A 130 -6.38 -12.29 7.40
CA ARG A 130 -7.73 -12.07 6.88
C ARG A 130 -8.10 -10.60 6.98
N GLU A 131 -8.77 -10.07 5.95
CA GLU A 131 -9.32 -8.72 5.95
C GLU A 131 -10.41 -8.61 7.03
N ALA A 132 -10.15 -7.85 8.08
CA ALA A 132 -11.07 -7.64 9.19
C ALA A 132 -11.92 -6.37 9.00
N TYR A 133 -11.29 -5.29 8.53
CA TYR A 133 -11.94 -4.00 8.31
C TYR A 133 -11.45 -3.39 7.00
N THR A 134 -12.34 -2.66 6.33
CA THR A 134 -12.02 -1.90 5.12
C THR A 134 -12.49 -0.46 5.27
N ALA A 135 -11.74 0.48 4.68
CA ALA A 135 -12.10 1.89 4.66
C ALA A 135 -11.62 2.55 3.38
N THR A 136 -12.22 3.69 3.03
CA THR A 136 -11.84 4.47 1.85
C THR A 136 -11.53 5.89 2.27
N SER A 137 -10.50 6.49 1.67
CA SER A 137 -10.12 7.86 1.96
C SER A 137 -11.17 8.86 1.46
N ASN A 138 -11.45 9.87 2.29
CA ASN A 138 -12.37 10.96 1.97
C ASN A 138 -11.67 12.08 1.16
N ALA A 139 -12.38 13.18 0.91
CA ALA A 139 -11.86 14.33 0.14
C ALA A 139 -10.61 14.99 0.75
N ASN A 140 -10.38 14.82 2.05
CA ASN A 140 -9.21 15.34 2.76
C ASN A 140 -8.09 14.29 2.88
N GLY A 141 -8.20 13.16 2.17
CA GLY A 141 -7.24 12.06 2.26
C GLY A 141 -7.29 11.29 3.58
N ILE A 142 -8.32 11.48 4.39
CA ILE A 142 -8.46 10.82 5.70
C ILE A 142 -9.14 9.47 5.51
N VAL A 143 -8.51 8.43 6.05
CA VAL A 143 -9.03 7.07 6.17
C VAL A 143 -9.48 6.86 7.61
N ARG A 144 -10.66 6.29 7.82
CA ARG A 144 -11.21 6.03 9.16
C ARG A 144 -11.79 4.62 9.23
N PHE A 145 -11.30 3.84 10.18
CA PHE A 145 -11.87 2.57 10.59
C PHE A 145 -12.55 2.80 11.94
N SER A 146 -13.85 2.62 11.99
CA SER A 146 -14.64 2.71 13.22
C SER A 146 -14.86 1.32 13.81
N ASP A 147 -15.13 1.28 15.10
CA ASP A 147 -15.55 0.07 15.82
C ASP A 147 -14.56 -1.10 15.71
N VAL A 148 -13.26 -0.76 15.76
CA VAL A 148 -12.19 -1.76 15.71
C VAL A 148 -12.04 -2.44 17.07
N SER A 149 -12.28 -3.75 17.09
CA SER A 149 -12.19 -4.59 18.30
C SER A 149 -10.73 -4.75 18.77
N ASN A 150 -10.56 -5.20 20.03
CA ASN A 150 -9.25 -5.58 20.55
C ASN A 150 -8.56 -6.63 19.66
N GLY A 151 -7.28 -6.45 19.39
CA GLY A 151 -6.52 -7.34 18.53
C GLY A 151 -5.27 -6.69 17.96
N THR A 152 -4.50 -7.49 17.23
CA THR A 152 -3.34 -7.01 16.45
C THR A 152 -3.71 -7.04 14.97
N TYR A 153 -3.49 -5.92 14.30
CA TYR A 153 -3.85 -5.71 12.91
C TYR A 153 -2.68 -5.16 12.12
N THR A 154 -2.62 -5.53 10.84
CA THR A 154 -1.74 -4.86 9.89
C THR A 154 -2.57 -3.90 9.04
N LEU A 155 -2.26 -2.62 9.13
CA LEU A 155 -2.82 -1.56 8.29
C LEU A 155 -2.03 -1.47 6.99
N LEU A 156 -2.70 -1.54 5.85
CA LEU A 156 -2.10 -1.37 4.54
C LEU A 156 -3.07 -0.69 3.57
N GLU A 157 -2.53 -0.06 2.57
CA GLU A 157 -3.30 0.45 1.43
C GLU A 157 -3.55 -0.69 0.43
N LYS A 158 -4.81 -1.03 0.18
CA LYS A 158 -5.20 -2.09 -0.75
C LYS A 158 -5.12 -1.63 -2.21
N SER A 159 -5.58 -0.41 -2.46
CA SER A 159 -5.52 0.21 -3.79
C SER A 159 -5.49 1.73 -3.71
N ALA A 160 -4.68 2.35 -4.56
CA ALA A 160 -4.69 3.80 -4.75
C ALA A 160 -5.87 4.25 -5.63
N PRO A 161 -6.19 5.54 -5.64
CA PRO A 161 -7.10 6.13 -6.63
C PRO A 161 -6.55 5.97 -8.05
N LYS A 162 -7.47 6.10 -9.03
CA LYS A 162 -7.09 6.06 -10.45
C LYS A 162 -5.99 7.08 -10.76
N GLY A 163 -4.95 6.64 -11.44
CA GLY A 163 -3.80 7.45 -11.80
C GLY A 163 -2.67 7.46 -10.77
N TYR A 164 -2.81 6.69 -9.70
CA TYR A 164 -1.79 6.54 -8.66
C TYR A 164 -1.42 5.07 -8.44
N VAL A 165 -0.23 4.85 -7.92
CA VAL A 165 0.24 3.54 -7.43
C VAL A 165 0.20 3.58 -5.92
N ALA A 166 -0.46 2.58 -5.33
CA ALA A 166 -0.58 2.45 -3.89
C ALA A 166 0.79 2.32 -3.20
N SER A 167 0.87 2.86 -2.00
CA SER A 167 2.03 2.67 -1.13
C SER A 167 2.22 1.17 -0.81
N ASP A 168 3.45 0.72 -0.70
CA ASP A 168 3.83 -0.61 -0.26
C ASP A 168 4.09 -0.68 1.26
N GLU A 169 3.91 0.43 1.96
CA GLU A 169 4.08 0.49 3.41
C GLU A 169 2.99 -0.26 4.16
N THR A 170 3.39 -0.88 5.26
CA THR A 170 2.49 -1.59 6.17
C THR A 170 2.82 -1.24 7.61
N TYR A 171 1.80 -1.17 8.47
CA TYR A 171 1.96 -0.80 9.87
C TYR A 171 1.24 -1.79 10.77
N THR A 172 1.94 -2.38 11.73
CA THR A 172 1.34 -3.26 12.73
C THR A 172 0.84 -2.44 13.90
N LEU A 173 -0.47 -2.53 14.15
CA LEU A 173 -1.19 -1.82 15.21
C LEU A 173 -1.76 -2.83 16.21
N THR A 174 -1.70 -2.51 17.49
CA THR A 174 -2.38 -3.27 18.54
C THR A 174 -3.46 -2.40 19.16
N VAL A 175 -4.67 -2.92 19.21
CA VAL A 175 -5.83 -2.33 19.87
C VAL A 175 -6.09 -3.09 21.16
N SER A 176 -6.09 -2.40 22.29
CA SER A 176 -6.43 -2.94 23.61
C SER A 176 -7.19 -1.88 24.38
N ASP A 177 -8.42 -2.20 24.77
CA ASP A 177 -9.30 -1.33 25.56
C ASP A 177 -9.39 0.10 25.00
N SER A 178 -9.64 0.20 23.69
CA SER A 178 -9.70 1.45 22.90
C SER A 178 -8.37 2.17 22.71
N ARG A 179 -7.31 1.74 23.37
CA ARG A 179 -5.97 2.26 23.15
C ARG A 179 -5.38 1.61 21.91
N ILE A 180 -4.82 2.44 21.03
CA ILE A 180 -4.12 1.98 19.83
C ILE A 180 -2.64 2.24 20.02
N THR A 181 -1.83 1.22 19.80
CA THR A 181 -0.36 1.33 19.86
C THR A 181 0.28 0.82 18.58
N MET A 182 1.41 1.41 18.22
CA MET A 182 2.30 0.99 17.16
C MET A 182 3.72 0.87 17.73
N ASN A 183 4.32 -0.32 17.62
CA ASN A 183 5.65 -0.58 18.21
C ASN A 183 5.72 -0.25 19.71
N GLY A 184 4.64 -0.52 20.47
CA GLY A 184 4.54 -0.28 21.92
C GLY A 184 4.37 1.19 22.33
N LYS A 185 4.25 2.13 21.39
CA LYS A 185 3.97 3.54 21.64
C LYS A 185 2.56 3.88 21.21
N ASP A 186 1.97 4.93 21.79
CA ASP A 186 0.67 5.43 21.36
C ASP A 186 0.69 5.75 19.87
N TYR A 187 -0.36 5.32 19.19
CA TYR A 187 -0.49 5.49 17.75
C TYR A 187 -0.78 6.95 17.39
N ALA A 188 0.00 7.48 16.47
CA ALA A 188 -0.33 8.70 15.74
C ALA A 188 -0.66 8.34 14.30
N PRO A 189 -1.66 9.01 13.66
CA PRO A 189 -2.05 8.71 12.28
C PRO A 189 -0.84 8.76 11.33
N VAL A 190 -0.59 7.66 10.63
CA VAL A 190 0.44 7.55 9.60
C VAL A 190 -0.07 8.12 8.28
N THR A 191 0.86 8.52 7.40
CA THR A 191 0.53 9.00 6.05
C THR A 191 1.11 8.04 5.01
N PHE A 192 0.24 7.49 4.19
CA PHE A 192 0.60 6.72 3.02
C PHE A 192 0.82 7.68 1.84
N VAL A 193 2.01 7.65 1.28
CA VAL A 193 2.37 8.51 0.14
C VAL A 193 2.28 7.72 -1.15
N ASN A 194 1.36 8.13 -2.03
CA ASN A 194 1.14 7.50 -3.32
C ASN A 194 1.88 8.26 -4.40
N ARG A 195 2.51 7.55 -5.29
CA ARG A 195 3.13 8.16 -6.46
C ARG A 195 2.17 8.14 -7.65
N LYS A 196 2.24 9.12 -8.52
CA LYS A 196 1.52 9.12 -9.79
C LYS A 196 1.88 7.86 -10.58
N ALA A 197 0.90 7.18 -11.16
CA ALA A 197 1.15 6.02 -11.99
C ALA A 197 1.87 6.44 -13.27
N ALA A 198 2.94 5.74 -13.58
CA ALA A 198 3.63 5.84 -14.86
C ALA A 198 3.29 4.57 -15.65
N GLU A 199 2.45 4.68 -16.64
CA GLU A 199 2.02 3.54 -17.45
C GLU A 199 2.93 3.38 -18.66
N LEU A 200 3.52 2.18 -18.81
CA LEU A 200 4.33 1.85 -19.98
C LEU A 200 3.42 1.50 -21.17
N ASN A 201 3.77 2.00 -22.34
CA ASN A 201 3.13 1.64 -23.59
C ASN A 201 3.53 0.21 -23.99
N ARG A 202 2.60 -0.71 -23.82
CA ARG A 202 2.76 -2.14 -24.15
C ARG A 202 2.15 -2.51 -25.51
N THR A 203 1.41 -1.59 -26.13
CA THR A 203 0.63 -1.85 -27.35
C THR A 203 1.39 -1.50 -28.62
N ASP A 204 2.12 -0.38 -28.61
CA ASP A 204 2.86 0.06 -29.78
C ASP A 204 4.27 -0.53 -29.74
N HIS A 205 4.63 -1.29 -30.76
CA HIS A 205 5.96 -1.87 -30.92
C HIS A 205 6.97 -0.83 -31.49
N LEU A 206 7.05 0.33 -30.81
CA LEU A 206 8.02 1.36 -31.16
C LEU A 206 9.40 1.00 -30.63
N ALA A 207 10.43 1.26 -31.45
CA ALA A 207 11.82 1.10 -31.03
C ALA A 207 12.14 1.96 -29.81
N PHE A 208 12.75 1.38 -28.79
CA PHE A 208 13.15 2.06 -27.57
C PHE A 208 14.67 2.15 -27.36
N LEU A 209 15.43 1.35 -28.09
CA LEU A 209 16.88 1.48 -28.21
C LEU A 209 17.25 1.72 -29.66
N SER A 210 18.28 2.52 -29.90
CA SER A 210 18.80 2.79 -31.23
C SER A 210 20.23 2.27 -31.36
N GLY A 211 20.62 1.79 -32.53
CA GLY A 211 22.00 1.55 -32.84
C GLY A 211 22.80 2.83 -33.11
N TYR A 212 24.06 2.65 -33.35
CA TYR A 212 24.98 3.75 -33.65
C TYR A 212 25.15 3.97 -35.14
N ALA A 213 25.69 5.14 -35.52
CA ALA A 213 25.88 5.53 -36.89
C ALA A 213 26.84 4.60 -37.69
N ASN A 214 27.71 3.88 -36.99
CA ASN A 214 28.62 2.88 -37.55
C ASN A 214 27.97 1.50 -37.81
N GLY A 215 26.67 1.37 -37.61
CA GLY A 215 25.93 0.12 -37.80
C GLY A 215 26.06 -0.90 -36.66
N THR A 216 26.57 -0.49 -35.51
CA THR A 216 26.67 -1.37 -34.30
C THR A 216 25.55 -1.12 -33.34
N PHE A 217 25.25 -2.10 -32.46
CA PHE A 217 24.36 -1.98 -31.30
C PHE A 217 25.15 -1.79 -30.00
N GLU A 218 26.36 -2.26 -29.95
CA GLU A 218 27.22 -2.29 -28.77
C GLU A 218 26.58 -3.06 -27.59
N PRO A 219 26.27 -4.36 -27.74
CA PRO A 219 25.48 -5.14 -26.77
C PRO A 219 26.12 -5.18 -25.37
N ASP A 220 27.43 -5.19 -25.29
CA ASP A 220 28.19 -5.29 -24.03
C ASP A 220 28.50 -3.91 -23.39
N ARG A 221 28.17 -2.81 -24.05
CA ARG A 221 28.34 -1.48 -23.49
C ARG A 221 27.38 -1.27 -22.32
N ASN A 222 27.88 -0.72 -21.24
CA ASN A 222 27.06 -0.34 -20.09
C ASN A 222 26.19 0.89 -20.42
N MET A 223 24.94 0.92 -19.96
CA MET A 223 24.09 2.09 -20.08
C MET A 223 24.24 3.00 -18.87
N THR A 224 24.20 4.32 -19.12
CA THR A 224 24.19 5.31 -18.04
C THR A 224 22.81 5.46 -17.44
N ARG A 225 22.72 6.02 -16.23
CA ARG A 225 21.44 6.29 -15.55
C ARG A 225 20.58 7.27 -16.35
N ALA A 226 21.19 8.27 -17.00
CA ALA A 226 20.49 9.21 -17.91
C ALA A 226 19.90 8.50 -19.12
N GLU A 227 20.65 7.59 -19.77
CA GLU A 227 20.19 6.81 -20.92
C GLU A 227 18.99 5.93 -20.56
N VAL A 228 19.07 5.18 -19.45
CA VAL A 228 17.98 4.34 -18.96
C VAL A 228 16.73 5.18 -18.60
N THR A 229 16.92 6.31 -17.93
CA THR A 229 15.82 7.20 -17.56
C THR A 229 15.12 7.75 -18.79
N THR A 230 15.88 8.19 -19.79
CA THR A 230 15.35 8.71 -21.05
C THR A 230 14.61 7.64 -21.85
N MET A 231 15.13 6.42 -21.88
CA MET A 231 14.50 5.28 -22.53
C MET A 231 13.11 5.03 -21.93
N PHE A 232 13.02 4.91 -20.61
CA PHE A 232 11.75 4.68 -19.94
C PHE A 232 10.77 5.86 -20.07
N ALA A 233 11.25 7.11 -20.03
CA ALA A 233 10.40 8.27 -20.25
C ALA A 233 9.73 8.28 -21.64
N ARG A 234 10.44 7.79 -22.65
CA ARG A 234 9.91 7.65 -24.02
C ARG A 234 8.92 6.50 -24.16
N LEU A 235 9.02 5.51 -23.31
CA LEU A 235 8.12 4.34 -23.28
C LEU A 235 6.80 4.59 -22.56
N LEU A 236 6.62 5.74 -21.88
CA LEU A 236 5.35 6.02 -21.21
C LEU A 236 4.22 6.24 -22.23
N THR A 237 3.00 5.85 -21.87
CA THR A 237 1.78 6.19 -22.58
C THR A 237 1.52 7.69 -22.56
N GLU A 238 1.66 8.31 -21.36
CA GLU A 238 1.63 9.76 -21.19
C GLU A 238 2.94 10.35 -21.73
N LYS A 239 2.84 11.14 -22.77
CA LYS A 239 4.03 11.78 -23.37
C LYS A 239 4.35 13.10 -22.67
N MET A 240 5.63 13.43 -22.63
CA MET A 240 6.07 14.74 -22.18
C MET A 240 5.46 15.83 -23.08
N ALA A 241 4.91 16.88 -22.47
CA ALA A 241 4.46 18.05 -23.22
C ALA A 241 5.67 18.76 -23.85
N ALA A 242 5.58 19.12 -25.12
CA ALA A 242 6.70 19.64 -25.89
C ALA A 242 7.18 21.03 -25.40
N ASP A 243 6.28 21.81 -24.83
CA ASP A 243 6.48 23.16 -24.31
C ASP A 243 6.74 23.23 -22.80
N GLN A 244 6.72 22.07 -22.11
CA GLN A 244 6.89 22.01 -20.66
C GLN A 244 8.32 21.63 -20.27
N THR A 245 8.86 22.37 -19.30
CA THR A 245 10.11 22.02 -18.62
C THR A 245 9.78 21.28 -17.33
N TYR A 246 10.35 20.09 -17.16
CA TYR A 246 10.23 19.29 -15.94
C TYR A 246 11.50 19.46 -15.08
N SER A 247 11.36 20.20 -14.01
CA SER A 247 12.48 20.44 -13.10
C SER A 247 12.78 19.18 -12.28
N ASN A 248 14.06 18.95 -12.00
CA ASN A 248 14.53 17.95 -11.06
C ASN A 248 15.12 18.63 -9.81
N THR A 249 15.28 17.87 -8.75
CA THR A 249 15.83 18.35 -7.46
C THR A 249 17.26 17.89 -7.20
N PHE A 250 17.89 17.21 -8.16
CA PHE A 250 19.21 16.63 -7.99
C PHE A 250 20.33 17.66 -8.16
N SER A 251 21.30 17.63 -7.22
CA SER A 251 22.37 18.62 -7.12
C SER A 251 23.34 18.61 -8.30
N ASP A 252 23.48 17.46 -8.97
CA ASP A 252 24.44 17.22 -10.05
C ASP A 252 23.81 17.17 -11.46
N VAL A 253 22.50 17.44 -11.57
CA VAL A 253 21.80 17.50 -12.87
C VAL A 253 21.53 18.94 -13.24
N ALA A 254 22.47 19.56 -13.93
CA ALA A 254 22.29 20.91 -14.44
C ALA A 254 21.15 21.00 -15.45
N LYS A 255 20.45 22.13 -15.51
CA LYS A 255 19.37 22.38 -16.48
C LYS A 255 19.82 22.21 -17.94
N SER A 256 21.11 22.44 -18.22
CA SER A 256 21.73 22.25 -19.54
C SER A 256 22.07 20.80 -19.87
N HIS A 257 21.98 19.88 -18.90
CA HIS A 257 22.23 18.46 -19.16
C HIS A 257 21.17 17.93 -20.13
N TRP A 258 21.57 17.20 -21.17
CA TRP A 258 20.69 16.72 -22.22
C TRP A 258 19.48 15.90 -21.73
N ALA A 259 19.64 15.18 -20.62
CA ALA A 259 18.58 14.35 -20.03
C ALA A 259 17.83 15.07 -18.89
N ALA A 260 18.16 16.33 -18.53
CA ALA A 260 17.60 17.00 -17.36
C ALA A 260 16.07 16.99 -17.35
N ASN A 261 15.45 17.24 -18.50
CA ASN A 261 13.99 17.26 -18.64
C ASN A 261 13.37 15.86 -18.47
N TYR A 262 14.01 14.83 -19.01
CA TYR A 262 13.57 13.43 -18.81
C TYR A 262 13.72 12.97 -17.36
N ILE A 263 14.82 13.35 -16.71
CA ILE A 263 15.06 13.04 -15.29
C ILE A 263 14.00 13.70 -14.42
N GLY A 264 13.71 15.00 -14.62
CA GLY A 264 12.66 15.70 -13.90
C GLY A 264 11.28 15.11 -14.15
N TYR A 265 10.97 14.74 -15.38
CA TYR A 265 9.72 14.08 -15.72
C TYR A 265 9.55 12.74 -14.99
N MET A 266 10.55 11.88 -15.03
CA MET A 266 10.51 10.58 -14.37
C MET A 266 10.57 10.68 -12.84
N GLN A 267 11.17 11.73 -12.29
CA GLN A 267 11.17 12.01 -10.87
C GLN A 267 9.76 12.32 -10.35
N GLN A 268 8.90 12.99 -11.11
CA GLN A 268 7.51 13.30 -10.72
C GLN A 268 6.67 12.03 -10.47
N PHE A 269 6.97 10.96 -11.19
CA PHE A 269 6.34 9.66 -11.01
C PHE A 269 7.02 8.84 -9.91
N GLY A 270 8.11 9.31 -9.31
CA GLY A 270 8.91 8.53 -8.37
C GLY A 270 9.57 7.29 -8.98
N ILE A 271 9.65 7.23 -10.32
CA ILE A 271 10.31 6.11 -11.02
C ILE A 271 11.82 6.18 -10.84
N VAL A 272 12.38 7.40 -10.88
CA VAL A 272 13.77 7.63 -10.55
C VAL A 272 13.89 8.42 -9.26
N THR A 273 14.85 8.02 -8.45
CA THR A 273 15.24 8.67 -7.18
C THR A 273 16.74 8.92 -7.23
N GLY A 274 17.21 9.93 -6.49
CA GLY A 274 18.63 10.17 -6.30
C GLY A 274 19.23 9.27 -5.21
N TYR A 275 20.48 9.56 -4.91
CA TYR A 275 21.21 9.01 -3.78
C TYR A 275 20.96 9.84 -2.52
N GLU A 276 21.37 9.33 -1.36
CA GLU A 276 21.21 10.01 -0.06
C GLU A 276 21.92 11.36 0.00
N ASP A 277 22.98 11.53 -0.82
CA ASP A 277 23.73 12.78 -0.95
C ASP A 277 23.04 13.85 -1.83
N GLY A 278 21.81 13.57 -2.31
CA GLY A 278 21.04 14.44 -3.19
C GLY A 278 21.49 14.43 -4.65
N SER A 279 22.44 13.59 -5.04
CA SER A 279 22.89 13.43 -6.42
C SER A 279 22.05 12.42 -7.20
N PHE A 280 22.07 12.50 -8.54
CA PHE A 280 21.48 11.52 -9.44
C PHE A 280 22.53 10.69 -10.17
N ARG A 281 23.70 11.25 -10.42
CA ARG A 281 24.81 10.69 -11.16
C ARG A 281 24.42 10.28 -12.59
N PRO A 282 23.98 11.22 -13.44
CA PRO A 282 23.39 10.94 -14.74
C PRO A 282 24.29 10.13 -15.68
N ASP A 283 25.59 10.42 -15.67
CA ASP A 283 26.56 9.79 -16.57
C ASP A 283 27.22 8.51 -16.00
N ALA A 284 26.90 8.17 -14.74
CA ALA A 284 27.38 6.91 -14.16
C ALA A 284 26.69 5.71 -14.79
N PRO A 285 27.41 4.59 -15.02
CA PRO A 285 26.78 3.33 -15.40
C PRO A 285 25.76 2.92 -14.36
N VAL A 286 24.55 2.52 -14.81
CA VAL A 286 23.53 1.99 -13.92
C VAL A 286 23.84 0.55 -13.55
N THR A 287 23.71 0.23 -12.25
CA THR A 287 23.89 -1.16 -11.80
C THR A 287 22.66 -2.01 -12.08
N ARG A 288 22.83 -3.33 -12.08
CA ARG A 288 21.72 -4.28 -12.25
C ARG A 288 20.65 -4.12 -11.16
N ALA A 289 21.08 -3.85 -9.91
CA ALA A 289 20.18 -3.56 -8.79
C ALA A 289 19.38 -2.28 -9.01
N GLU A 290 20.04 -1.20 -9.43
CA GLU A 290 19.38 0.08 -9.70
C GLU A 290 18.39 -0.03 -10.87
N PHE A 291 18.76 -0.76 -11.93
CA PHE A 291 17.86 -1.01 -13.05
C PHE A 291 16.63 -1.82 -12.61
N ALA A 292 16.81 -2.88 -11.83
CA ALA A 292 15.70 -3.65 -11.28
C ALA A 292 14.78 -2.78 -10.41
N ALA A 293 15.34 -1.86 -9.62
CA ALA A 293 14.57 -0.93 -8.81
C ALA A 293 13.77 0.06 -9.69
N ILE A 294 14.36 0.62 -10.74
CA ILE A 294 13.67 1.51 -11.68
C ILE A 294 12.53 0.75 -12.37
N ALA A 295 12.80 -0.43 -12.93
CA ALA A 295 11.81 -1.26 -13.62
C ALA A 295 10.63 -1.66 -12.69
N SER A 296 10.92 -2.01 -11.45
CA SER A 296 9.90 -2.41 -10.47
C SER A 296 8.96 -1.27 -10.05
N ARG A 297 9.39 -0.02 -10.17
CA ARG A 297 8.56 1.14 -9.80
C ARG A 297 7.45 1.47 -10.78
N PHE A 298 7.36 0.81 -11.92
CA PHE A 298 6.20 0.93 -12.81
C PHE A 298 4.97 0.18 -12.30
N GLU A 299 5.14 -0.75 -11.38
CA GLU A 299 4.04 -1.48 -10.77
C GLU A 299 4.04 -1.31 -9.24
N ARG A 300 2.97 -1.76 -8.60
CA ARG A 300 2.94 -1.90 -7.15
C ARG A 300 3.84 -3.06 -6.76
N LEU A 301 4.76 -2.82 -5.83
CA LEU A 301 5.58 -3.87 -5.28
C LEU A 301 4.71 -4.84 -4.47
N THR A 302 4.90 -6.12 -4.74
CA THR A 302 4.38 -7.22 -3.94
C THR A 302 5.55 -8.06 -3.45
N GLU A 303 5.33 -8.91 -2.46
CA GLU A 303 6.37 -9.79 -1.98
C GLU A 303 6.85 -10.72 -3.11
N GLY A 304 8.16 -10.73 -3.35
CA GLY A 304 8.80 -11.59 -4.33
C GLY A 304 9.18 -12.93 -3.71
N THR A 305 8.90 -14.01 -4.42
CA THR A 305 9.18 -15.39 -3.97
C THR A 305 10.55 -15.91 -4.39
N LYS A 306 11.22 -15.23 -5.34
CA LYS A 306 12.56 -15.59 -5.81
C LYS A 306 13.62 -14.83 -5.03
N SER A 307 14.76 -15.48 -4.77
CA SER A 307 15.91 -14.88 -4.10
C SER A 307 17.21 -15.33 -4.77
N PHE A 308 18.30 -14.63 -4.50
CA PHE A 308 19.64 -14.91 -5.04
C PHE A 308 20.65 -14.97 -3.92
N SER A 309 21.68 -15.81 -4.07
CA SER A 309 22.67 -16.07 -3.02
C SER A 309 23.47 -14.84 -2.59
N ASP A 310 23.65 -13.88 -3.50
CA ASP A 310 24.40 -12.64 -3.29
C ASP A 310 23.52 -11.42 -3.03
N VAL A 311 22.19 -11.64 -2.80
CA VAL A 311 21.21 -10.59 -2.45
C VAL A 311 20.53 -10.95 -1.13
N PRO A 312 21.19 -10.71 0.02
CA PRO A 312 20.58 -10.95 1.32
C PRO A 312 19.37 -10.03 1.52
N GLY A 313 18.41 -10.44 2.38
CA GLY A 313 17.20 -9.65 2.66
C GLY A 313 17.48 -8.24 3.18
N SER A 314 18.66 -8.01 3.77
CA SER A 314 19.13 -6.68 4.20
C SER A 314 19.67 -5.79 3.07
N HIS A 315 19.87 -6.34 1.88
CA HIS A 315 20.31 -5.54 0.73
C HIS A 315 19.19 -4.55 0.33
N TRP A 316 19.53 -3.28 0.14
CA TRP A 316 18.57 -2.21 -0.15
C TRP A 316 17.63 -2.51 -1.34
N ALA A 317 18.16 -3.22 -2.35
CA ALA A 317 17.40 -3.57 -3.55
C ALA A 317 16.73 -4.95 -3.48
N ALA A 318 16.84 -5.71 -2.37
CA ALA A 318 16.33 -7.06 -2.30
C ALA A 318 14.84 -7.16 -2.71
N LYS A 319 13.99 -6.28 -2.18
CA LYS A 319 12.57 -6.25 -2.51
C LYS A 319 12.31 -6.04 -4.01
N TYR A 320 13.07 -5.17 -4.66
CA TYR A 320 12.93 -4.87 -6.09
C TYR A 320 13.43 -6.01 -6.97
N ILE A 321 14.58 -6.58 -6.63
CA ILE A 321 15.19 -7.70 -7.37
C ILE A 321 14.29 -8.93 -7.28
N ASN A 322 13.82 -9.27 -6.07
CA ASN A 322 12.96 -10.43 -5.84
C ASN A 322 11.61 -10.26 -6.56
N PHE A 323 11.03 -9.06 -6.52
CA PHE A 323 9.82 -8.73 -7.28
C PHE A 323 10.04 -8.88 -8.78
N ALA A 324 11.06 -8.23 -9.35
CA ALA A 324 11.36 -8.30 -10.79
C ALA A 324 11.66 -9.73 -11.27
N ALA A 325 12.35 -10.52 -10.43
CA ALA A 325 12.61 -11.92 -10.71
C ALA A 325 11.35 -12.79 -10.66
N THR A 326 10.45 -12.53 -9.71
CA THR A 326 9.15 -13.23 -9.61
C THR A 326 8.27 -12.93 -10.81
N ARG A 327 8.31 -11.68 -11.32
CA ARG A 327 7.65 -11.27 -12.56
C ARG A 327 8.31 -11.86 -13.83
N GLY A 328 9.49 -12.48 -13.71
CA GLY A 328 10.23 -13.01 -14.85
C GLY A 328 10.94 -11.95 -15.69
N TRP A 329 11.01 -10.69 -15.22
CA TRP A 329 11.70 -9.62 -15.96
C TRP A 329 13.21 -9.76 -15.91
N VAL A 330 13.75 -10.14 -14.75
CA VAL A 330 15.16 -10.39 -14.56
C VAL A 330 15.43 -11.85 -14.21
N ASN A 331 16.58 -12.34 -14.63
CA ASN A 331 17.10 -13.65 -14.25
C ASN A 331 18.46 -13.47 -13.59
N GLY A 332 18.77 -14.40 -12.66
CA GLY A 332 20.13 -14.56 -12.17
C GLY A 332 21.02 -15.32 -13.14
N TYR A 333 22.23 -15.53 -12.72
CA TYR A 333 23.23 -16.35 -13.43
C TYR A 333 23.08 -17.83 -13.04
N ALA A 334 23.71 -18.71 -13.81
CA ALA A 334 23.66 -20.15 -13.58
C ALA A 334 24.26 -20.56 -12.23
N ASP A 335 25.13 -19.73 -11.65
CA ASP A 335 25.72 -19.92 -10.32
C ASP A 335 24.80 -19.52 -9.16
N GLY A 336 23.56 -19.12 -9.44
CA GLY A 336 22.59 -18.69 -8.44
C GLY A 336 22.74 -17.25 -7.94
N THR A 337 23.65 -16.47 -8.55
CA THR A 337 23.87 -15.06 -8.22
C THR A 337 23.05 -14.13 -9.10
N PHE A 338 22.79 -12.89 -8.61
CA PHE A 338 22.21 -11.78 -9.38
C PHE A 338 23.25 -10.76 -9.83
N ARG A 339 24.34 -10.63 -9.08
CA ARG A 339 25.41 -9.64 -9.26
C ARG A 339 24.87 -8.21 -9.21
N PRO A 340 24.27 -7.78 -8.08
CA PRO A 340 23.53 -6.53 -7.98
C PRO A 340 24.37 -5.29 -8.28
N ASN A 341 25.65 -5.30 -7.96
CA ASN A 341 26.58 -4.18 -8.14
C ASN A 341 27.24 -4.09 -9.52
N ASN A 342 27.06 -5.12 -10.36
CA ASN A 342 27.58 -5.06 -11.73
C ASN A 342 26.77 -4.05 -12.54
N SER A 343 27.44 -3.30 -13.41
CA SER A 343 26.75 -2.44 -14.40
C SER A 343 25.96 -3.31 -15.37
N ILE A 344 24.75 -2.84 -15.74
CA ILE A 344 23.91 -3.54 -16.71
C ILE A 344 24.30 -3.14 -18.14
N THR A 345 24.35 -4.12 -19.02
CA THR A 345 24.69 -3.90 -20.44
C THR A 345 23.46 -3.56 -21.27
N ARG A 346 23.67 -2.99 -22.46
CA ARG A 346 22.60 -2.66 -23.42
C ARG A 346 21.78 -3.90 -23.81
N ALA A 347 22.45 -5.02 -24.03
CA ALA A 347 21.78 -6.30 -24.32
C ALA A 347 20.88 -6.76 -23.16
N GLU A 348 21.37 -6.65 -21.92
CA GLU A 348 20.56 -6.98 -20.74
C GLU A 348 19.38 -6.01 -20.57
N VAL A 349 19.59 -4.71 -20.82
CA VAL A 349 18.50 -3.70 -20.81
C VAL A 349 17.45 -4.04 -21.85
N ALA A 350 17.84 -4.38 -23.08
CA ALA A 350 16.90 -4.78 -24.13
C ALA A 350 16.07 -5.99 -23.68
N ALA A 351 16.72 -7.03 -23.14
CA ALA A 351 16.04 -8.25 -22.71
C ALA A 351 15.07 -8.01 -21.54
N VAL A 352 15.49 -7.26 -20.52
CA VAL A 352 14.62 -6.96 -19.36
C VAL A 352 13.45 -6.06 -19.75
N THR A 353 13.71 -5.06 -20.59
CA THR A 353 12.65 -4.13 -21.05
C THR A 353 11.64 -4.83 -21.95
N CYS A 354 12.05 -5.70 -22.86
CA CYS A 354 11.12 -6.51 -23.66
C CYS A 354 10.22 -7.37 -22.76
N ARG A 355 10.77 -8.03 -21.74
CA ARG A 355 9.98 -8.82 -20.78
C ARG A 355 9.03 -7.96 -19.95
N LEU A 356 9.48 -6.79 -19.50
CA LEU A 356 8.64 -5.82 -18.78
C LEU A 356 7.47 -5.32 -19.62
N LEU A 357 7.71 -5.12 -20.92
CA LEU A 357 6.69 -4.69 -21.89
C LEU A 357 5.85 -5.86 -22.42
N GLU A 358 6.18 -7.11 -22.05
CA GLU A 358 5.56 -8.33 -22.59
C GLU A 358 5.68 -8.44 -24.12
N ARG A 359 6.76 -7.86 -24.69
CA ARG A 359 7.07 -7.89 -26.10
C ARG A 359 7.98 -9.06 -26.43
N ASN A 360 7.55 -9.86 -27.39
CA ASN A 360 8.32 -10.97 -27.91
C ASN A 360 8.59 -10.70 -29.39
N ALA A 361 9.83 -10.81 -29.80
CA ALA A 361 10.20 -10.68 -31.20
C ALA A 361 9.48 -11.73 -32.07
N ASP A 362 8.79 -11.30 -33.09
CA ASP A 362 8.31 -12.23 -34.13
C ASP A 362 9.47 -12.66 -35.01
N GLN A 363 10.04 -13.82 -34.67
CA GLN A 363 11.21 -14.35 -35.36
C GLN A 363 10.96 -14.63 -36.84
N SER A 364 9.74 -15.03 -37.21
CA SER A 364 9.36 -15.31 -38.59
C SER A 364 9.31 -14.01 -39.41
N TYR A 365 8.68 -12.99 -38.85
CA TYR A 365 8.61 -11.66 -39.45
C TYR A 365 10.03 -11.08 -39.60
N ILE A 366 10.83 -11.09 -38.55
CA ILE A 366 12.19 -10.54 -38.60
C ILE A 366 13.03 -11.22 -39.69
N ARG A 367 13.02 -12.56 -39.78
CA ARG A 367 13.77 -13.28 -40.80
C ARG A 367 13.34 -12.97 -42.22
N SER A 368 12.06 -12.76 -42.46
CA SER A 368 11.51 -12.46 -43.79
C SER A 368 11.69 -10.99 -44.20
N HIS A 369 11.93 -10.07 -43.24
CA HIS A 369 12.03 -8.61 -43.49
C HIS A 369 13.40 -8.02 -43.12
N LEU A 370 14.44 -8.84 -42.99
CA LEU A 370 15.79 -8.38 -42.60
C LEU A 370 16.33 -7.22 -43.43
N SER A 371 15.94 -7.11 -44.71
CA SER A 371 16.36 -6.01 -45.59
C SER A 371 15.66 -4.69 -45.26
N GLU A 372 14.54 -4.73 -44.55
CA GLU A 372 13.74 -3.56 -44.19
C GLU A 372 13.99 -3.13 -42.78
N LEU A 373 14.47 -4.06 -41.95
CA LEU A 373 14.72 -3.84 -40.54
C LEU A 373 16.17 -3.38 -40.30
N ARG A 374 16.38 -2.68 -39.21
CA ARG A 374 17.70 -2.28 -38.74
C ARG A 374 18.44 -3.48 -38.20
N ALA A 375 19.44 -3.96 -38.92
CA ALA A 375 20.36 -5.00 -38.48
C ALA A 375 21.66 -4.38 -37.95
N PHE A 376 22.37 -5.12 -37.10
CA PHE A 376 23.58 -4.68 -36.42
C PHE A 376 24.73 -5.62 -36.76
N THR A 377 25.91 -5.05 -37.03
CA THR A 377 27.08 -5.83 -37.44
C THR A 377 27.72 -6.61 -36.28
N ASP A 378 27.48 -6.21 -35.05
CA ASP A 378 28.04 -6.75 -33.83
C ASP A 378 27.06 -7.64 -33.03
N VAL A 379 25.84 -7.87 -33.54
CA VAL A 379 24.86 -8.77 -32.90
C VAL A 379 24.33 -9.74 -33.95
N SER A 380 24.96 -10.91 -34.03
CA SER A 380 24.51 -11.99 -34.91
C SER A 380 23.35 -12.78 -34.32
N GLU A 381 22.62 -13.56 -35.15
CA GLU A 381 21.51 -14.42 -34.70
C GLU A 381 21.94 -15.45 -33.64
N SER A 382 23.22 -15.82 -33.60
CA SER A 382 23.77 -16.69 -32.56
C SER A 382 24.00 -15.99 -31.22
N HIS A 383 23.93 -14.67 -31.18
CA HIS A 383 24.07 -13.91 -29.94
C HIS A 383 22.82 -14.10 -29.07
N TRP A 384 22.96 -14.37 -27.79
CA TRP A 384 21.85 -14.65 -26.86
C TRP A 384 20.77 -13.56 -26.84
N ALA A 385 21.15 -12.29 -27.07
CA ALA A 385 20.24 -11.14 -27.03
C ALA A 385 19.73 -10.73 -28.43
N TYR A 386 20.05 -11.47 -29.50
CA TYR A 386 19.68 -11.07 -30.87
C TYR A 386 18.22 -10.69 -31.01
N TRP A 387 17.32 -11.57 -30.59
CA TRP A 387 15.88 -11.35 -30.71
C TRP A 387 15.39 -10.16 -29.86
N TYR A 388 15.94 -9.99 -28.66
CA TYR A 388 15.64 -8.82 -27.84
C TYR A 388 16.17 -7.52 -28.46
N THR A 389 17.33 -7.57 -29.08
CA THR A 389 17.94 -6.42 -29.77
C THR A 389 17.12 -6.02 -30.97
N MET A 390 16.67 -7.00 -31.79
CA MET A 390 15.83 -6.74 -32.94
C MET A 390 14.48 -6.15 -32.55
N GLU A 391 13.82 -6.65 -31.51
CA GLU A 391 12.58 -6.10 -30.95
C GLU A 391 12.78 -4.70 -30.35
N ALA A 392 13.90 -4.47 -29.68
CA ALA A 392 14.17 -3.19 -29.02
C ALA A 392 14.49 -2.06 -30.01
N ALA A 393 14.97 -2.38 -31.21
CA ALA A 393 15.52 -1.41 -32.14
C ALA A 393 14.67 -1.19 -33.41
N ASN A 394 13.64 -1.99 -33.60
CA ASN A 394 12.73 -1.95 -34.74
C ASN A 394 11.28 -1.86 -34.28
#